data_788111955f0ec68b41dfa3828a8ad6e4
#
_entry.id   788111955f0ec68b41dfa3828a8ad6e4
#
_cell.length_a   1.000
_cell.length_b   1.000
_cell.length_c   1.000
_cell.angle_alpha   90.00
_cell.angle_beta   90.00
_cell.angle_gamma   90.00
#
_symmetry.space_group_name_H-M   'P 1'
#
loop_
_entity.id
_entity.type
_entity.pdbx_description
1 polymer ?
#
loop_
_entity_poly.entity_id
_entity_poly.type
_entity_poly.pdbx_seq_one_letter_code
_entity_poly.pdbx_strand_id
1 'polypeptide(L)'
;MEQIRLESTSGLAVTGWIVRPRPDGCFAAVLLQDGREENSGVIGRLPSEFGDVVVLSLDYPKELPYTVELSDFLLRSGTLRDGARQIPAAFSLAASYLAQRLDVDTTRIAVAATSFAVPFAVIAAAADERFRNVALIYGAGSLSSVLAANLSSVPHPLRQPVADAAMQSFAAFAPERFIGRIAPRPVVMVNGIDDPQMPAAAVRHLYDAAREPKAMIWLRTGHLMPTDSVLIRALIDTAFARLPVLRDTTPASRCLRRAR
;
A
#
# COMPACT_ATOMS: atom_id res chain seq x y z
N MET A 1 10.43 9.94 14.96
CA MET A 1 10.14 10.07 13.52
C MET A 1 11.32 10.75 12.88
N GLU A 2 11.83 10.22 11.77
CA GLU A 2 13.01 10.69 11.06
C GLU A 2 12.71 10.72 9.57
N GLN A 3 13.11 11.80 8.89
CA GLN A 3 13.02 11.86 7.43
C GLN A 3 14.23 11.14 6.82
N ILE A 4 13.99 10.35 5.79
CA ILE A 4 15.03 9.62 5.07
C ILE A 4 14.97 9.93 3.58
N ARG A 5 16.10 9.78 2.92
CA ARG A 5 16.24 9.79 1.46
C ARG A 5 16.84 8.47 1.02
N LEU A 6 16.17 7.80 0.12
CA LEU A 6 16.62 6.56 -0.50
C LEU A 6 17.00 6.83 -1.95
N GLU A 7 18.08 6.22 -2.40
CA GLU A 7 18.55 6.36 -3.77
C GLU A 7 19.03 5.00 -4.31
N SER A 8 18.55 4.64 -5.48
CA SER A 8 18.97 3.43 -6.18
C SER A 8 20.17 3.69 -7.08
N THR A 9 20.90 2.64 -7.44
CA THR A 9 21.99 2.71 -8.42
C THR A 9 21.53 3.13 -9.81
N SER A 10 20.23 2.99 -10.11
CA SER A 10 19.62 3.43 -11.38
C SER A 10 19.15 4.89 -11.38
N GLY A 11 19.40 5.63 -10.29
CA GLY A 11 19.05 7.05 -10.16
C GLY A 11 17.63 7.32 -9.65
N LEU A 12 16.84 6.30 -9.29
CA LEU A 12 15.56 6.52 -8.60
C LEU A 12 15.87 7.04 -7.20
N ALA A 13 15.39 8.25 -6.90
CA ALA A 13 15.48 8.85 -5.58
C ALA A 13 14.08 9.09 -5.01
N VAL A 14 13.87 8.73 -3.75
CA VAL A 14 12.61 8.92 -3.04
C VAL A 14 12.88 9.35 -1.60
N THR A 15 12.08 10.26 -1.10
CA THR A 15 12.06 10.62 0.31
C THR A 15 10.98 9.85 1.03
N GLY A 16 11.06 9.82 2.35
CA GLY A 16 10.08 9.15 3.18
C GLY A 16 10.34 9.41 4.66
N TRP A 17 9.54 8.78 5.50
CA TRP A 17 9.57 8.95 6.93
C TRP A 17 9.62 7.59 7.60
N ILE A 18 10.47 7.47 8.62
CA ILE A 18 10.62 6.25 9.41
C ILE A 18 10.36 6.53 10.88
N VAL A 19 9.61 5.63 11.50
CA VAL A 19 9.46 5.54 12.95
C VAL A 19 9.98 4.19 13.40
N ARG A 20 10.73 4.19 14.48
CA ARG A 20 11.27 2.97 15.08
C ARG A 20 10.96 2.92 16.57
N PRO A 21 10.86 1.74 17.15
CA PRO A 21 10.81 1.56 18.61
C PRO A 21 12.01 2.22 19.30
N ARG A 22 11.82 2.68 20.53
CA ARG A 22 12.90 3.33 21.31
C ARG A 22 13.90 2.36 21.91
N PRO A 23 13.51 1.19 22.48
CA PRO A 23 14.50 0.24 22.95
C PRO A 23 15.31 -0.32 21.78
N ASP A 24 16.57 -0.63 22.02
CA ASP A 24 17.35 -1.40 21.05
C ASP A 24 16.77 -2.81 20.94
N GLY A 25 16.63 -3.29 19.72
CA GLY A 25 16.00 -4.59 19.48
C GLY A 25 16.03 -5.00 18.01
N CYS A 26 15.38 -6.12 17.77
CA CYS A 26 15.16 -6.67 16.43
C CYS A 26 13.66 -6.73 16.16
N PHE A 27 13.19 -5.89 15.27
CA PHE A 27 11.77 -5.62 15.07
C PHE A 27 11.27 -6.12 13.73
N ALA A 28 10.01 -6.46 13.67
CA ALA A 28 9.31 -6.51 12.39
C ALA A 28 9.30 -5.12 11.73
N ALA A 29 9.15 -5.07 10.42
CA ALA A 29 9.04 -3.81 9.70
C ALA A 29 7.83 -3.80 8.77
N VAL A 30 7.22 -2.63 8.61
CA VAL A 30 6.11 -2.41 7.69
C VAL A 30 6.41 -1.21 6.81
N LEU A 31 6.35 -1.40 5.50
CA LEU A 31 6.13 -0.31 4.57
C LEU A 31 4.63 -0.01 4.60
N LEU A 32 4.25 1.08 5.24
CA LEU A 32 2.87 1.56 5.31
C LEU A 32 2.69 2.70 4.33
N GLN A 33 1.84 2.49 3.32
CA GLN A 33 1.59 3.50 2.30
C GLN A 33 0.12 3.88 2.27
N ASP A 34 -0.13 5.14 2.54
CA ASP A 34 -1.47 5.71 2.49
C ASP A 34 -1.89 6.10 1.06
N GLY A 35 -3.13 6.56 0.91
CA GLY A 35 -3.73 6.95 -0.36
C GLY A 35 -2.89 7.99 -1.11
N ARG A 36 -3.22 9.28 -0.97
CA ARG A 36 -2.48 10.37 -1.65
C ARG A 36 -2.11 11.52 -0.71
N GLU A 37 -2.12 11.27 0.58
CA GLU A 37 -1.69 12.27 1.55
C GLU A 37 -0.17 12.31 1.74
N GLU A 38 0.32 13.40 2.32
CA GLU A 38 1.71 13.46 2.75
C GLU A 38 1.99 12.36 3.78
N ASN A 39 3.06 11.61 3.56
CA ASN A 39 3.40 10.42 4.34
C ASN A 39 3.64 10.70 5.82
N SER A 40 4.05 11.91 6.17
CA SER A 40 4.10 12.37 7.57
C SER A 40 2.73 12.32 8.24
N GLY A 41 1.65 12.52 7.49
CA GLY A 41 0.28 12.43 7.99
C GLY A 41 -0.08 11.03 8.48
N VAL A 42 0.20 9.99 7.70
CA VAL A 42 -0.10 8.60 8.08
C VAL A 42 0.73 8.15 9.27
N ILE A 43 2.03 8.46 9.28
CA ILE A 43 2.91 8.10 10.39
C ILE A 43 2.54 8.84 11.68
N GLY A 44 2.15 10.12 11.59
CA GLY A 44 1.71 10.90 12.74
C GLY A 44 0.38 10.43 13.35
N ARG A 45 -0.40 9.65 12.61
CA ARG A 45 -1.66 9.04 13.06
C ARG A 45 -1.49 7.64 13.63
N LEU A 46 -0.29 7.05 13.53
CA LEU A 46 -0.02 5.76 14.13
C LEU A 46 -0.19 5.82 15.64
N PRO A 47 -0.91 4.85 16.25
CA PRO A 47 -1.01 4.78 17.70
C PRO A 47 0.37 4.56 18.32
N SER A 48 0.58 5.11 19.51
CA SER A 48 1.82 4.88 20.28
C SER A 48 2.13 3.40 20.57
N GLU A 49 1.14 2.55 20.41
CA GLU A 49 1.20 1.09 20.65
C GLU A 49 1.87 0.30 19.52
N PHE A 50 2.23 0.95 18.40
CA PHE A 50 3.12 0.35 17.39
C PHE A 50 4.58 0.29 17.84
N GLY A 51 4.84 0.41 19.15
CA GLY A 51 6.17 0.47 19.74
C GLY A 51 7.16 -0.63 19.33
N ASP A 52 6.66 -1.79 18.88
CA ASP A 52 7.49 -2.96 18.55
C ASP A 52 7.64 -3.21 17.04
N VAL A 53 7.31 -2.23 16.20
CA VAL A 53 7.40 -2.34 14.73
C VAL A 53 8.10 -1.12 14.15
N VAL A 54 9.05 -1.34 13.24
CA VAL A 54 9.61 -0.27 12.41
C VAL A 54 8.62 0.05 11.29
N VAL A 55 8.18 1.30 11.21
CA VAL A 55 7.25 1.74 10.16
C VAL A 55 7.95 2.73 9.24
N LEU A 56 7.90 2.45 7.95
CA LEU A 56 8.41 3.30 6.88
C LEU A 56 7.26 3.71 5.97
N SER A 57 7.20 4.97 5.58
CA SER A 57 6.28 5.48 4.55
C SER A 57 7.05 6.35 3.57
N LEU A 58 6.70 6.31 2.29
CA LEU A 58 7.39 7.04 1.22
C LEU A 58 6.56 8.19 0.68
N ASP A 59 7.22 9.23 0.23
CA ASP A 59 6.58 10.30 -0.52
C ASP A 59 6.25 9.84 -1.94
N TYR A 60 5.11 10.27 -2.47
CA TYR A 60 4.77 10.01 -3.86
C TYR A 60 5.62 10.85 -4.81
N PRO A 61 5.86 10.34 -6.04
CA PRO A 61 6.51 11.12 -7.09
C PRO A 61 5.78 12.44 -7.34
N LYS A 62 6.55 13.52 -7.55
CA LYS A 62 6.01 14.88 -7.77
C LYS A 62 5.15 14.98 -9.04
N GLU A 63 5.31 14.05 -9.96
CA GLU A 63 4.53 13.92 -11.19
C GLU A 63 3.07 13.53 -10.94
N LEU A 64 2.78 12.98 -9.74
CA LEU A 64 1.44 12.59 -9.33
C LEU A 64 0.83 13.70 -8.47
N PRO A 65 -0.16 14.46 -8.99
CA PRO A 65 -0.84 15.47 -8.21
C PRO A 65 -1.67 14.84 -7.08
N TYR A 66 -1.90 15.59 -6.02
CA TYR A 66 -2.72 15.16 -4.87
C TYR A 66 -4.14 14.75 -5.29
N THR A 67 -4.75 15.55 -6.16
CA THR A 67 -6.04 15.24 -6.78
C THR A 67 -5.80 14.96 -8.25
N VAL A 68 -6.27 13.81 -8.73
CA VAL A 68 -6.25 13.47 -10.15
C VAL A 68 -7.66 13.66 -10.69
N GLU A 69 -7.79 14.60 -11.60
CA GLU A 69 -9.03 14.86 -12.30
C GLU A 69 -9.08 14.09 -13.62
N LEU A 70 -10.29 13.98 -14.20
CA LEU A 70 -10.45 13.34 -15.51
C LEU A 70 -9.59 14.01 -16.60
N SER A 71 -9.44 15.33 -16.54
CA SER A 71 -8.58 16.12 -17.43
C SER A 71 -7.11 15.67 -17.38
N ASP A 72 -6.60 15.27 -16.21
CA ASP A 72 -5.22 14.79 -16.08
C ASP A 72 -5.03 13.47 -16.83
N PHE A 73 -5.99 12.55 -16.76
CA PHE A 73 -5.92 11.30 -17.53
C PHE A 73 -5.93 11.54 -19.03
N LEU A 74 -6.66 12.56 -19.50
CA LEU A 74 -6.74 12.89 -20.91
C LEU A 74 -5.51 13.66 -21.42
N LEU A 75 -5.06 14.66 -20.65
CA LEU A 75 -4.04 15.60 -21.09
C LEU A 75 -2.61 15.26 -20.60
N ARG A 76 -2.49 14.52 -19.48
CA ARG A 76 -1.22 14.25 -18.81
C ARG A 76 -1.00 12.75 -18.54
N SER A 77 -1.70 11.88 -19.27
CA SER A 77 -1.62 10.41 -19.05
C SER A 77 -0.19 9.86 -19.10
N GLY A 78 0.68 10.40 -19.95
CA GLY A 78 2.10 10.03 -20.01
C GLY A 78 2.83 10.36 -18.71
N THR A 79 2.73 11.60 -18.25
CA THR A 79 3.36 12.06 -16.99
C THR A 79 2.86 11.28 -15.78
N LEU A 80 1.52 11.09 -15.68
CA LEU A 80 0.93 10.30 -14.60
C LEU A 80 1.42 8.86 -14.62
N ARG A 81 1.50 8.25 -15.79
CA ARG A 81 1.99 6.87 -15.95
C ARG A 81 3.46 6.75 -15.58
N ASP A 82 4.29 7.72 -15.92
CA ASP A 82 5.71 7.72 -15.60
C ASP A 82 5.94 7.89 -14.10
N GLY A 83 5.16 8.74 -13.42
CA GLY A 83 5.12 8.81 -11.96
C GLY A 83 4.64 7.49 -11.33
N ALA A 84 3.55 6.92 -11.83
CA ALA A 84 3.00 5.65 -11.34
C ALA A 84 4.00 4.48 -11.44
N ARG A 85 4.84 4.44 -12.48
CA ARG A 85 5.88 3.40 -12.65
C ARG A 85 6.97 3.46 -11.57
N GLN A 86 7.22 4.62 -11.00
CA GLN A 86 8.25 4.79 -9.98
C GLN A 86 7.82 4.18 -8.64
N ILE A 87 6.50 4.10 -8.34
CA ILE A 87 6.01 3.70 -7.03
C ILE A 87 6.37 2.24 -6.68
N PRO A 88 6.11 1.22 -7.51
CA PRO A 88 6.51 -0.15 -7.18
C PRO A 88 8.02 -0.30 -7.02
N ALA A 89 8.82 0.41 -7.82
CA ALA A 89 10.27 0.42 -7.70
C ALA A 89 10.73 1.07 -6.38
N ALA A 90 10.08 2.18 -5.97
CA ALA A 90 10.34 2.83 -4.70
C ALA A 90 9.99 1.90 -3.50
N PHE A 91 8.91 1.11 -3.61
CA PHE A 91 8.57 0.12 -2.58
C PHE A 91 9.66 -0.97 -2.46
N SER A 92 10.18 -1.48 -3.57
CA SER A 92 11.31 -2.42 -3.54
C SER A 92 12.60 -1.78 -2.99
N LEU A 93 12.82 -0.49 -3.27
CA LEU A 93 13.93 0.26 -2.67
C LEU A 93 13.77 0.40 -1.15
N ALA A 94 12.53 0.66 -0.68
CA ALA A 94 12.20 0.66 0.75
C ALA A 94 12.44 -0.70 1.40
N ALA A 95 12.05 -1.80 0.74
CA ALA A 95 12.34 -3.16 1.22
C ALA A 95 13.85 -3.42 1.31
N SER A 96 14.64 -2.90 0.36
CA SER A 96 16.11 -2.97 0.40
C SER A 96 16.69 -2.22 1.59
N TYR A 97 16.20 -1.02 1.83
CA TYR A 97 16.61 -0.21 2.98
C TYR A 97 16.27 -0.89 4.31
N LEU A 98 15.03 -1.36 4.46
CA LEU A 98 14.61 -2.09 5.67
C LEU A 98 15.44 -3.35 5.89
N ALA A 99 15.74 -4.11 4.83
CA ALA A 99 16.52 -5.33 4.92
C ALA A 99 18.01 -5.11 5.27
N GLN A 100 18.54 -3.89 5.09
CA GLN A 100 19.91 -3.53 5.44
C GLN A 100 20.06 -3.03 6.88
N ARG A 101 18.95 -2.70 7.54
CA ARG A 101 18.96 -2.18 8.91
C ARG A 101 19.32 -3.26 9.92
N LEU A 102 20.10 -2.89 10.94
CA LEU A 102 20.49 -3.80 12.01
C LEU A 102 19.36 -4.08 13.01
N ASP A 103 18.40 -3.16 13.09
CA ASP A 103 17.25 -3.24 13.98
C ASP A 103 16.01 -3.88 13.32
N VAL A 104 16.11 -4.41 12.09
CA VAL A 104 15.02 -5.05 11.36
C VAL A 104 15.29 -6.54 11.15
N ASP A 105 14.29 -7.35 11.52
CA ASP A 105 14.23 -8.76 11.13
C ASP A 105 13.81 -8.88 9.67
N THR A 106 14.74 -9.25 8.82
CA THR A 106 14.53 -9.38 7.36
C THR A 106 13.52 -10.46 6.97
N THR A 107 13.14 -11.34 7.89
CA THR A 107 12.10 -12.34 7.68
C THR A 107 10.70 -11.83 8.05
N ARG A 108 10.63 -10.63 8.61
CA ARG A 108 9.41 -10.02 9.14
C ARG A 108 9.12 -8.64 8.53
N ILE A 109 9.31 -8.51 7.21
CA ILE A 109 8.98 -7.29 6.47
C ILE A 109 7.61 -7.49 5.81
N ALA A 110 6.69 -6.55 6.06
CA ALA A 110 5.38 -6.51 5.45
C ALA A 110 5.18 -5.23 4.62
N VAL A 111 4.21 -5.25 3.72
CA VAL A 111 3.66 -4.05 3.09
C VAL A 111 2.18 -3.92 3.46
N ALA A 112 1.78 -2.73 3.87
CA ALA A 112 0.39 -2.35 4.10
C ALA A 112 0.07 -1.11 3.25
N ALA A 113 -0.97 -1.20 2.45
CA ALA A 113 -1.33 -0.13 1.53
C ALA A 113 -2.83 0.18 1.57
N THR A 114 -3.18 1.46 1.47
CA THR A 114 -4.56 1.92 1.44
C THR A 114 -4.94 2.52 0.09
N SER A 115 -6.16 2.20 -0.36
CA SER A 115 -6.83 2.89 -1.47
C SER A 115 -5.94 3.02 -2.71
N PHE A 116 -5.51 4.23 -3.04
CA PHE A 116 -4.67 4.54 -4.20
C PHE A 116 -3.33 3.78 -4.22
N ALA A 117 -2.76 3.46 -3.06
CA ALA A 117 -1.49 2.75 -2.96
C ALA A 117 -1.61 1.25 -3.30
N VAL A 118 -2.81 0.67 -3.23
CA VAL A 118 -3.02 -0.78 -3.34
C VAL A 118 -2.51 -1.39 -4.64
N PRO A 119 -2.80 -0.86 -5.84
CA PRO A 119 -2.27 -1.43 -7.08
C PRO A 119 -0.74 -1.54 -7.08
N PHE A 120 -0.07 -0.52 -6.58
CA PHE A 120 1.40 -0.45 -6.55
C PHE A 120 2.00 -1.41 -5.53
N ALA A 121 1.36 -1.54 -4.36
CA ALA A 121 1.78 -2.51 -3.34
C ALA A 121 1.64 -3.94 -3.83
N VAL A 122 0.56 -4.25 -4.55
CA VAL A 122 0.37 -5.57 -5.18
C VAL A 122 1.45 -5.85 -6.21
N ILE A 123 1.78 -4.89 -7.07
CA ILE A 123 2.83 -5.04 -8.09
C ILE A 123 4.20 -5.23 -7.42
N ALA A 124 4.52 -4.38 -6.43
CA ALA A 124 5.78 -4.48 -5.70
C ALA A 124 5.91 -5.82 -4.96
N ALA A 125 4.87 -6.24 -4.24
CA ALA A 125 4.89 -7.52 -3.52
C ALA A 125 4.94 -8.73 -4.45
N ALA A 126 4.33 -8.65 -5.64
CA ALA A 126 4.42 -9.70 -6.65
C ALA A 126 5.84 -9.85 -7.23
N ALA A 127 6.62 -8.76 -7.25
CA ALA A 127 7.98 -8.71 -7.79
C ALA A 127 9.06 -8.91 -6.71
N ASP A 128 8.75 -8.62 -5.45
CA ASP A 128 9.71 -8.58 -4.34
C ASP A 128 9.28 -9.48 -3.18
N GLU A 129 9.94 -10.61 -3.04
CA GLU A 129 9.62 -11.61 -2.03
C GLU A 129 10.01 -11.21 -0.60
N ARG A 130 10.73 -10.11 -0.42
CA ARG A 130 11.04 -9.59 0.92
C ARG A 130 9.81 -9.12 1.66
N PHE A 131 8.77 -8.71 0.96
CA PHE A 131 7.45 -8.49 1.56
C PHE A 131 6.81 -9.84 1.91
N ARG A 132 6.96 -10.27 3.15
CA ARG A 132 6.50 -11.58 3.64
C ARG A 132 4.99 -11.65 3.86
N ASN A 133 4.36 -10.50 4.10
CA ASN A 133 2.91 -10.37 4.23
C ASN A 133 2.43 -9.10 3.53
N VAL A 134 1.19 -9.13 3.07
CA VAL A 134 0.57 -8.01 2.34
C VAL A 134 -0.79 -7.70 2.95
N ALA A 135 -1.00 -6.45 3.36
CA ALA A 135 -2.29 -5.93 3.80
C ALA A 135 -2.79 -4.88 2.80
N LEU A 136 -4.00 -5.04 2.31
CA LEU A 136 -4.64 -4.16 1.35
C LEU A 136 -5.91 -3.60 1.99
N ILE A 137 -5.92 -2.31 2.27
CA ILE A 137 -7.01 -1.63 2.95
C ILE A 137 -7.73 -0.76 1.91
N TYR A 138 -9.04 -0.94 1.76
CA TYR A 138 -9.83 -0.33 0.67
C TYR A 138 -9.22 -0.63 -0.70
N GLY A 139 -8.84 -1.89 -0.92
CA GLY A 139 -8.25 -2.37 -2.17
C GLY A 139 -9.29 -2.92 -3.13
N ALA A 140 -9.16 -2.59 -4.40
CA ALA A 140 -10.01 -3.11 -5.46
C ALA A 140 -9.21 -3.41 -6.73
N GLY A 141 -9.71 -4.33 -7.54
CA GLY A 141 -9.33 -4.52 -8.95
C GLY A 141 -10.20 -3.69 -9.88
N SER A 142 -10.15 -3.98 -11.19
CA SER A 142 -10.97 -3.26 -12.18
C SER A 142 -10.86 -1.74 -12.03
N LEU A 143 -9.65 -1.21 -12.19
CA LEU A 143 -9.36 0.23 -11.94
C LEU A 143 -10.33 1.17 -12.69
N SER A 144 -10.84 0.77 -13.85
CA SER A 144 -11.85 1.56 -14.57
C SER A 144 -13.19 1.60 -13.82
N SER A 145 -13.62 0.51 -13.21
CA SER A 145 -14.84 0.49 -12.38
C SER A 145 -14.69 1.35 -11.12
N VAL A 146 -13.51 1.34 -10.50
CA VAL A 146 -13.18 2.24 -9.38
C VAL A 146 -13.24 3.69 -9.84
N LEU A 147 -12.61 4.03 -10.97
CA LEU A 147 -12.67 5.39 -11.51
C LEU A 147 -14.12 5.80 -11.84
N ALA A 148 -14.90 4.93 -12.49
CA ALA A 148 -16.30 5.23 -12.84
C ALA A 148 -17.15 5.54 -11.60
N ALA A 149 -16.95 4.83 -10.49
CA ALA A 149 -17.64 5.11 -9.22
C ALA A 149 -17.30 6.50 -8.66
N ASN A 150 -16.10 7.00 -8.95
CA ASN A 150 -15.60 8.28 -8.45
C ASN A 150 -15.81 9.48 -9.42
N LEU A 151 -16.33 9.25 -10.63
CA LEU A 151 -16.62 10.30 -11.62
C LEU A 151 -17.98 10.97 -11.37
N SER A 152 -18.14 11.65 -10.23
CA SER A 152 -19.42 12.30 -9.86
C SER A 152 -19.86 13.40 -10.83
N SER A 153 -18.91 14.10 -11.46
CA SER A 153 -19.17 15.17 -12.44
C SER A 153 -19.62 14.66 -13.82
N VAL A 154 -19.48 13.36 -14.08
CA VAL A 154 -19.88 12.74 -15.36
C VAL A 154 -21.29 12.14 -15.21
N PRO A 155 -22.23 12.37 -16.18
CA PRO A 155 -23.54 11.71 -16.18
C PRO A 155 -23.41 10.19 -16.07
N HIS A 156 -24.25 9.58 -15.24
CA HIS A 156 -24.16 8.15 -14.87
C HIS A 156 -23.94 7.20 -16.05
N PRO A 157 -24.69 7.27 -17.17
CA PRO A 157 -24.52 6.32 -18.29
C PRO A 157 -23.17 6.46 -19.02
N LEU A 158 -22.48 7.60 -18.84
CA LEU A 158 -21.18 7.86 -19.49
C LEU A 158 -19.98 7.55 -18.59
N ARG A 159 -20.18 7.31 -17.30
CA ARG A 159 -19.08 7.11 -16.35
C ARG A 159 -18.19 5.93 -16.73
N GLN A 160 -18.78 4.77 -17.01
CA GLN A 160 -17.99 3.58 -17.32
C GLN A 160 -17.23 3.72 -18.66
N PRO A 161 -17.85 4.12 -19.79
CA PRO A 161 -17.11 4.34 -21.03
C PRO A 161 -15.96 5.35 -20.90
N VAL A 162 -16.18 6.44 -20.16
CA VAL A 162 -15.15 7.46 -19.91
C VAL A 162 -14.03 6.90 -19.08
N ALA A 163 -14.34 6.15 -18.01
CA ALA A 163 -13.35 5.53 -17.17
C ALA A 163 -12.54 4.46 -17.91
N ASP A 164 -13.18 3.66 -18.77
CA ASP A 164 -12.49 2.65 -19.58
C ASP A 164 -11.48 3.31 -20.53
N ALA A 165 -11.86 4.38 -21.20
CA ALA A 165 -10.96 5.14 -22.08
C ALA A 165 -9.79 5.76 -21.29
N ALA A 166 -10.07 6.38 -20.14
CA ALA A 166 -9.04 6.98 -19.28
C ALA A 166 -8.05 5.94 -18.73
N MET A 167 -8.55 4.77 -18.31
CA MET A 167 -7.74 3.71 -17.71
C MET A 167 -6.99 2.83 -18.71
N GLN A 168 -7.26 2.95 -20.02
CA GLN A 168 -6.57 2.16 -21.03
C GLN A 168 -5.03 2.29 -20.94
N SER A 169 -4.52 3.50 -20.74
CA SER A 169 -3.10 3.77 -20.58
C SER A 169 -2.51 3.22 -19.27
N PHE A 170 -3.36 2.86 -18.31
CA PHE A 170 -3.01 2.36 -16.98
C PHE A 170 -3.27 0.87 -16.80
N ALA A 171 -3.65 0.15 -17.84
CA ALA A 171 -3.95 -1.29 -17.81
C ALA A 171 -2.76 -2.14 -17.29
N ALA A 172 -1.54 -1.63 -17.40
CA ALA A 172 -0.34 -2.27 -16.85
C ALA A 172 -0.31 -2.29 -15.32
N PHE A 173 -1.09 -1.41 -14.65
CA PHE A 173 -1.16 -1.32 -13.20
C PHE A 173 -2.37 -2.07 -12.60
N ALA A 174 -3.12 -2.83 -13.39
CA ALA A 174 -4.25 -3.61 -12.95
C ALA A 174 -3.81 -4.67 -11.92
N PRO A 175 -4.14 -4.51 -10.61
CA PRO A 175 -3.56 -5.33 -9.55
C PRO A 175 -4.00 -6.79 -9.63
N GLU A 176 -5.17 -7.09 -10.16
CA GLU A 176 -5.68 -8.44 -10.38
C GLU A 176 -4.76 -9.32 -11.26
N ARG A 177 -3.93 -8.71 -12.10
CA ARG A 177 -2.95 -9.42 -12.95
C ARG A 177 -1.73 -9.90 -12.17
N PHE A 178 -1.48 -9.35 -11.00
CA PHE A 178 -0.26 -9.57 -10.22
C PHE A 178 -0.52 -10.27 -8.89
N ILE A 179 -1.65 -10.03 -8.25
CA ILE A 179 -1.92 -10.46 -6.87
C ILE A 179 -1.76 -11.98 -6.67
N GLY A 180 -2.10 -12.77 -7.68
CA GLY A 180 -1.93 -14.23 -7.63
C GLY A 180 -0.47 -14.70 -7.55
N ARG A 181 0.51 -13.83 -7.88
CA ARG A 181 1.95 -14.13 -7.78
C ARG A 181 2.51 -13.92 -6.37
N ILE A 182 1.72 -13.33 -5.47
CA ILE A 182 2.13 -13.12 -4.08
C ILE A 182 2.16 -14.44 -3.32
N ALA A 183 1.27 -15.37 -3.65
CA ALA A 183 1.24 -16.70 -3.02
C ALA A 183 2.61 -17.41 -3.10
N PRO A 184 3.01 -18.16 -2.07
CA PRO A 184 2.25 -18.57 -0.87
C PRO A 184 2.30 -17.56 0.29
N ARG A 185 2.68 -16.31 0.05
CA ARG A 185 2.71 -15.26 1.10
C ARG A 185 1.29 -14.76 1.38
N PRO A 186 0.91 -14.58 2.67
CA PRO A 186 -0.44 -14.18 3.04
C PRO A 186 -0.83 -12.81 2.50
N VAL A 187 -2.06 -12.71 1.99
CA VAL A 187 -2.71 -11.47 1.59
C VAL A 187 -3.96 -11.26 2.45
N VAL A 188 -4.06 -10.11 3.12
CA VAL A 188 -5.24 -9.71 3.88
C VAL A 188 -5.85 -8.48 3.22
N MET A 189 -7.15 -8.53 2.92
CA MET A 189 -7.91 -7.40 2.42
C MET A 189 -8.91 -6.93 3.48
N VAL A 190 -8.96 -5.63 3.75
CA VAL A 190 -9.90 -4.99 4.68
C VAL A 190 -10.65 -3.90 3.92
N ASN A 191 -11.98 -4.02 3.84
CA ASN A 191 -12.80 -3.11 3.03
C ASN A 191 -14.07 -2.68 3.78
N GLY A 192 -14.62 -1.53 3.42
CA GLY A 192 -15.89 -1.04 3.91
C GLY A 192 -17.07 -1.61 3.10
N ILE A 193 -18.14 -2.05 3.79
CA ILE A 193 -19.36 -2.50 3.12
C ILE A 193 -20.08 -1.33 2.44
N ASP A 194 -20.05 -0.17 3.09
CA ASP A 194 -20.78 1.03 2.67
C ASP A 194 -19.87 2.01 1.92
N ASP A 195 -18.76 1.52 1.34
CA ASP A 195 -17.79 2.34 0.63
C ASP A 195 -18.26 2.66 -0.80
N PRO A 196 -18.65 3.91 -1.11
CA PRO A 196 -19.10 4.29 -2.43
C PRO A 196 -17.95 4.42 -3.45
N GLN A 197 -16.70 4.56 -2.97
CA GLN A 197 -15.53 4.76 -3.82
C GLN A 197 -14.93 3.44 -4.31
N MET A 198 -15.14 2.35 -3.55
CA MET A 198 -14.64 1.01 -3.85
C MET A 198 -15.80 0.04 -4.08
N PRO A 199 -16.33 -0.07 -5.31
CA PRO A 199 -17.45 -0.97 -5.60
C PRO A 199 -17.15 -2.40 -5.13
N ALA A 200 -18.10 -3.00 -4.41
CA ALA A 200 -17.92 -4.35 -3.84
C ALA A 200 -17.57 -5.41 -4.89
N ALA A 201 -18.06 -5.25 -6.12
CA ALA A 201 -17.70 -6.14 -7.24
C ALA A 201 -16.21 -6.01 -7.62
N ALA A 202 -15.67 -4.79 -7.66
CA ALA A 202 -14.26 -4.54 -7.94
C ALA A 202 -13.35 -5.06 -6.81
N VAL A 203 -13.79 -4.92 -5.55
CA VAL A 203 -13.10 -5.50 -4.39
C VAL A 203 -13.05 -7.03 -4.51
N ARG A 204 -14.19 -7.68 -4.77
CA ARG A 204 -14.25 -9.13 -4.96
C ARG A 204 -13.41 -9.59 -6.12
N HIS A 205 -13.41 -8.87 -7.24
CA HIS A 205 -12.58 -9.19 -8.40
C HIS A 205 -11.09 -9.27 -8.04
N LEU A 206 -10.57 -8.34 -7.24
CA LEU A 206 -9.20 -8.40 -6.75
C LEU A 206 -8.97 -9.61 -5.81
N TYR A 207 -9.91 -9.83 -4.88
CA TYR A 207 -9.81 -10.94 -3.95
C TYR A 207 -9.82 -12.30 -4.65
N ASP A 208 -10.69 -12.47 -5.64
CA ASP A 208 -10.81 -13.72 -6.39
C ASP A 208 -9.56 -14.03 -7.21
N ALA A 209 -8.87 -12.99 -7.71
CA ALA A 209 -7.60 -13.11 -8.41
C ALA A 209 -6.43 -13.49 -7.48
N ALA A 210 -6.54 -13.29 -6.18
CA ALA A 210 -5.55 -13.70 -5.21
C ALA A 210 -5.60 -15.22 -4.99
N ARG A 211 -4.43 -15.84 -4.72
CA ARG A 211 -4.32 -17.25 -4.33
C ARG A 211 -4.16 -17.38 -2.81
N GLU A 212 -4.40 -18.56 -2.29
CA GLU A 212 -4.20 -18.86 -0.87
C GLU A 212 -2.71 -18.77 -0.46
N PRO A 213 -2.43 -18.36 0.80
CA PRO A 213 -3.39 -17.98 1.85
C PRO A 213 -3.88 -16.54 1.71
N LYS A 214 -5.19 -16.36 1.73
CA LYS A 214 -5.83 -15.03 1.64
C LYS A 214 -6.98 -14.88 2.64
N ALA A 215 -7.26 -13.63 3.05
CA ALA A 215 -8.40 -13.34 3.91
C ALA A 215 -9.08 -12.02 3.47
N MET A 216 -10.41 -11.98 3.57
CA MET A 216 -11.22 -10.79 3.34
C MET A 216 -11.96 -10.42 4.62
N ILE A 217 -11.87 -9.17 5.00
CA ILE A 217 -12.60 -8.60 6.15
C ILE A 217 -13.44 -7.44 5.65
N TRP A 218 -14.72 -7.48 5.96
CA TRP A 218 -15.66 -6.40 5.69
C TRP A 218 -16.02 -5.70 6.99
N LEU A 219 -15.87 -4.38 7.01
CA LEU A 219 -16.28 -3.52 8.12
C LEU A 219 -17.51 -2.71 7.72
N ARG A 220 -18.38 -2.40 8.66
CA ARG A 220 -19.52 -1.50 8.45
C ARG A 220 -19.06 -0.04 8.47
N THR A 221 -18.39 0.35 7.40
CA THR A 221 -17.82 1.71 7.25
C THR A 221 -17.94 2.15 5.80
N GLY A 222 -17.98 3.46 5.57
CA GLY A 222 -17.74 4.08 4.28
C GLY A 222 -16.23 4.09 3.93
N HIS A 223 -15.87 4.90 2.93
CA HIS A 223 -14.45 5.10 2.58
C HIS A 223 -13.71 5.85 3.68
N LEU A 224 -12.44 5.50 3.88
CA LEU A 224 -11.59 6.15 4.87
C LEU A 224 -11.42 7.64 4.54
N MET A 225 -11.79 8.47 5.51
CA MET A 225 -11.50 9.91 5.44
C MET A 225 -10.25 10.21 6.29
N PRO A 226 -9.33 11.05 5.79
CA PRO A 226 -8.08 11.36 6.48
C PRO A 226 -8.24 11.88 7.91
N THR A 227 -9.40 12.47 8.21
CA THR A 227 -9.73 13.04 9.53
C THR A 227 -10.26 12.02 10.53
N ASP A 228 -10.60 10.80 10.09
CA ASP A 228 -11.16 9.77 10.97
C ASP A 228 -10.07 8.91 11.62
N SER A 229 -9.44 9.44 12.64
CA SER A 229 -8.37 8.74 13.37
C SER A 229 -8.82 7.45 14.05
N VAL A 230 -10.10 7.35 14.44
CA VAL A 230 -10.66 6.15 15.07
C VAL A 230 -10.79 5.03 14.06
N LEU A 231 -11.32 5.35 12.87
CA LEU A 231 -11.43 4.38 11.79
C LEU A 231 -10.06 3.96 11.25
N ILE A 232 -9.14 4.91 11.07
CA ILE A 232 -7.75 4.63 10.67
C ILE A 232 -7.14 3.61 11.63
N ARG A 233 -7.25 3.84 12.92
CA ARG A 233 -6.73 2.94 13.94
C ARG A 233 -7.38 1.55 13.83
N ALA A 234 -8.70 1.47 13.80
CA ALA A 234 -9.42 0.20 13.70
C ALA A 234 -9.05 -0.61 12.46
N LEU A 235 -8.83 0.05 11.32
CA LEU A 235 -8.40 -0.58 10.08
C LEU A 235 -6.99 -1.14 10.17
N ILE A 236 -6.05 -0.35 10.69
CA ILE A 236 -4.66 -0.74 10.86
C ILE A 236 -4.58 -1.91 11.87
N ASP A 237 -5.23 -1.80 13.03
CA ASP A 237 -5.26 -2.85 14.04
C ASP A 237 -5.85 -4.15 13.46
N THR A 238 -6.95 -4.04 12.70
CA THR A 238 -7.59 -5.19 12.05
C THR A 238 -6.67 -5.85 11.02
N ALA A 239 -6.01 -5.06 10.19
CA ALA A 239 -5.07 -5.56 9.18
C ALA A 239 -3.86 -6.21 9.85
N PHE A 240 -3.24 -5.54 10.81
CA PHE A 240 -2.02 -6.00 11.47
C PHE A 240 -2.27 -7.23 12.37
N ALA A 241 -3.43 -7.30 13.03
CA ALA A 241 -3.83 -8.48 13.78
C ALA A 241 -3.92 -9.76 12.90
N ARG A 242 -3.95 -9.62 11.60
CA ARG A 242 -4.01 -10.73 10.64
C ARG A 242 -2.71 -10.97 9.90
N LEU A 243 -1.67 -10.16 10.15
CA LEU A 243 -0.35 -10.37 9.56
C LEU A 243 0.52 -11.23 10.49
N PRO A 244 0.78 -12.50 10.17
CA PRO A 244 1.56 -13.41 11.02
C PRO A 244 2.93 -12.84 11.41
N VAL A 245 3.62 -12.17 10.49
CA VAL A 245 4.95 -11.62 10.74
C VAL A 245 5.00 -10.53 11.82
N LEU A 246 3.86 -9.86 12.09
CA LEU A 246 3.79 -8.82 13.12
C LEU A 246 3.41 -9.38 14.49
N ARG A 247 2.85 -10.61 14.53
CA ARG A 247 2.39 -11.26 15.76
C ARG A 247 3.48 -12.11 16.43
N ASP A 248 4.44 -12.56 15.65
CA ASP A 248 5.54 -13.36 16.18
C ASP A 248 6.50 -12.49 16.97
N THR A 249 6.43 -12.58 18.31
CA THR A 249 7.27 -11.87 19.25
C THR A 249 8.53 -12.66 19.60
N THR A 250 8.79 -13.78 18.94
CA THR A 250 9.99 -14.59 19.21
C THR A 250 11.24 -13.74 18.92
N PRO A 251 12.18 -13.59 19.85
CA PRO A 251 13.39 -12.81 19.61
C PRO A 251 14.12 -13.35 18.39
N ALA A 252 14.21 -12.53 17.35
CA ALA A 252 14.80 -12.98 16.09
C ALA A 252 16.31 -13.15 16.25
N SER A 253 16.77 -14.38 16.23
CA SER A 253 18.20 -14.73 16.20
C SER A 253 18.96 -14.16 14.99
N ARG A 254 18.27 -13.55 14.02
CA ARG A 254 18.85 -13.07 12.76
C ARG A 254 19.38 -11.64 12.80
N CYS A 255 18.84 -10.74 13.64
CA CYS A 255 19.47 -9.41 13.82
C CYS A 255 20.82 -9.49 14.54
N LEU A 256 21.00 -10.42 15.47
CA LEU A 256 22.24 -10.59 16.23
C LEU A 256 23.42 -11.12 15.38
N ARG A 257 23.18 -11.74 14.22
CA ARG A 257 24.24 -12.29 13.35
C ARG A 257 24.90 -11.25 12.44
N ARG A 258 24.34 -10.05 12.31
CA ARG A 258 24.94 -8.96 11.51
C ARG A 258 25.85 -8.02 12.33
N ALA A 259 25.85 -8.15 13.65
CA ALA A 259 26.67 -7.35 14.56
C ALA A 259 28.08 -7.97 14.82
N ARG A 260 28.47 -9.01 14.05
CA ARG A 260 29.81 -9.64 14.14
C ARG A 260 30.58 -9.51 12.84
#